data_4c321807e30a9e3db0c49107caebfd76
#
_entry.id   4c321807e30a9e3db0c49107caebfd76
#
_cell.length_a   1.000
_cell.length_b   1.000
_cell.length_c   1.000
_cell.angle_alpha   90.00
_cell.angle_beta   90.00
_cell.angle_gamma   90.00
#
_symmetry.space_group_name_H-M   'P 1'
#
loop_
_entity.id
_entity.type
_entity.pdbx_description
1 polymer ?
#
loop_
_entity_poly.entity_id
_entity_poly.type
_entity_poly.pdbx_seq_one_letter_code
_entity_poly.pdbx_strand_id
1 'polypeptide(L)'
;TDMVVHFIDKADMIFGIGTSFTRIHYGMNEFDKKTLVQITNNSDDINKDYSPDHAVLGDVQLVLEELIVEVKALLGSSARNESYKFEDEIASVKEDWFKEWMPHLKSDETPISPYRVIWELMQNTNPAETIVTHDSGSPRDQIIPFYNSVNPNGFIAWGKSTQLGYSLGLAMGASMAEPNKVAVNLIGDYGFGMVGLDIETAVREKIPVLTIILNNSAMGIYRPHNFPTANELYGTKYTTGDYAKIADALGSYNEVVDNPNEVGAAILRCVDTVKAGNTAVLEVMTKEEPAMPHRMF
;
A
#
# COMPACT_ATOMS: atom_id res chain seq x y z
N THR A 1 9.57 -7.23 -0.43
CA THR A 1 9.47 -8.20 0.67
C THR A 1 10.28 -9.45 0.38
N ASP A 2 10.69 -10.18 1.40
CA ASP A 2 11.40 -11.46 1.23
C ASP A 2 10.53 -12.50 0.51
N MET A 3 9.21 -12.44 0.65
CA MET A 3 8.30 -13.27 -0.15
C MET A 3 8.51 -13.07 -1.66
N VAL A 4 8.59 -11.82 -2.12
CA VAL A 4 8.79 -11.52 -3.55
C VAL A 4 10.19 -11.92 -3.99
N VAL A 5 11.20 -11.65 -3.15
CA VAL A 5 12.62 -12.03 -3.42
C VAL A 5 12.73 -13.53 -3.61
N HIS A 6 12.10 -14.34 -2.75
CA HIS A 6 12.10 -15.80 -2.85
C HIS A 6 11.73 -16.30 -4.26
N PHE A 7 10.65 -15.77 -4.85
CA PHE A 7 10.20 -16.21 -6.18
C PHE A 7 11.05 -15.62 -7.30
N ILE A 8 11.50 -14.37 -7.17
CA ILE A 8 12.37 -13.76 -8.17
C ILE A 8 13.72 -14.47 -8.21
N ASP A 9 14.31 -14.84 -7.07
CA ASP A 9 15.59 -15.53 -7.03
C ASP A 9 15.52 -16.92 -7.69
N LYS A 10 14.40 -17.62 -7.57
CA LYS A 10 14.16 -18.91 -8.21
C LYS A 10 13.85 -18.83 -9.69
N ALA A 11 13.37 -17.68 -10.18
CA ALA A 11 12.99 -17.53 -11.58
C ALA A 11 14.23 -17.53 -12.50
N ASP A 12 14.13 -18.22 -13.61
CA ASP A 12 15.07 -18.18 -14.74
C ASP A 12 14.69 -17.11 -15.77
N MET A 13 13.42 -16.69 -15.74
CA MET A 13 12.87 -15.67 -16.64
C MET A 13 11.98 -14.70 -15.87
N ILE A 14 12.08 -13.43 -16.23
CA ILE A 14 11.15 -12.37 -15.79
C ILE A 14 10.31 -11.93 -16.98
N PHE A 15 9.02 -12.16 -16.90
CA PHE A 15 8.07 -11.79 -17.93
C PHE A 15 7.27 -10.55 -17.51
N GLY A 16 7.67 -9.39 -18.02
CA GLY A 16 7.06 -8.10 -17.74
C GLY A 16 5.92 -7.78 -18.69
N ILE A 17 4.71 -7.67 -18.17
CA ILE A 17 3.50 -7.41 -18.94
C ILE A 17 2.97 -6.02 -18.60
N GLY A 18 2.93 -5.10 -19.58
CA GLY A 18 2.50 -3.72 -19.37
C GLY A 18 3.41 -2.93 -18.40
N THR A 19 4.70 -3.20 -18.42
CA THR A 19 5.68 -2.57 -17.53
C THR A 19 6.77 -1.86 -18.31
N SER A 20 7.25 -0.75 -17.75
CA SER A 20 8.39 0.01 -18.28
C SER A 20 9.74 -0.50 -17.78
N PHE A 21 9.78 -1.46 -16.87
CA PHE A 21 11.00 -1.87 -16.18
C PHE A 21 11.86 -0.68 -15.70
N THR A 22 11.20 0.34 -15.13
CA THR A 22 11.90 1.52 -14.61
C THR A 22 12.60 1.18 -13.32
N ARG A 23 13.88 1.52 -13.21
CA ARG A 23 14.65 1.42 -11.98
C ARG A 23 14.18 2.45 -10.98
N ILE A 24 13.86 2.04 -9.77
CA ILE A 24 13.44 2.90 -8.67
C ILE A 24 14.24 2.58 -7.41
N HIS A 25 14.42 3.58 -6.53
CA HIS A 25 15.22 3.41 -5.30
C HIS A 25 14.64 2.38 -4.32
N TYR A 26 13.35 2.09 -4.41
CA TYR A 26 12.64 1.17 -3.52
C TYR A 26 12.23 -0.13 -4.22
N GLY A 27 12.66 -0.32 -5.48
CA GLY A 27 12.30 -1.48 -6.29
C GLY A 27 13.39 -2.55 -6.26
N MET A 28 13.01 -3.75 -6.68
CA MET A 28 13.98 -4.79 -7.01
C MET A 28 14.69 -4.41 -8.30
N ASN A 29 16.02 -4.36 -8.23
CA ASN A 29 16.87 -3.98 -9.34
C ASN A 29 17.74 -5.14 -9.84
N GLU A 30 17.55 -6.36 -9.33
CA GLU A 30 18.41 -7.50 -9.61
C GLU A 30 17.73 -8.49 -10.56
N PHE A 31 17.79 -8.21 -11.86
CA PHE A 31 17.38 -9.16 -12.90
C PHE A 31 18.58 -9.79 -13.63
N ASP A 32 19.78 -9.63 -13.08
CA ASP A 32 21.00 -10.16 -13.65
C ASP A 32 20.91 -11.68 -13.81
N LYS A 33 21.36 -12.15 -14.99
CA LYS A 33 21.37 -13.58 -15.37
C LYS A 33 20.01 -14.21 -15.60
N LYS A 34 18.95 -13.44 -15.73
CA LYS A 34 17.60 -13.93 -16.03
C LYS A 34 17.20 -13.50 -17.42
N THR A 35 16.48 -14.36 -18.15
CA THR A 35 15.86 -13.97 -19.41
C THR A 35 14.79 -12.91 -19.15
N LEU A 36 14.93 -11.73 -19.74
CA LEU A 36 13.99 -10.64 -19.56
C LEU A 36 13.10 -10.48 -20.79
N VAL A 37 11.79 -10.69 -20.63
CA VAL A 37 10.79 -10.51 -21.67
C VAL A 37 9.89 -9.35 -21.30
N GLN A 38 9.70 -8.41 -22.23
CA GLN A 38 8.89 -7.20 -22.02
C GLN A 38 7.79 -7.07 -23.06
N ILE A 39 6.56 -6.88 -22.58
CA ILE A 39 5.43 -6.42 -23.41
C ILE A 39 5.05 -5.02 -22.96
N THR A 40 5.02 -4.07 -23.89
CA THR A 40 4.59 -2.70 -23.65
C THR A 40 3.98 -2.10 -24.91
N ASN A 41 3.05 -1.15 -24.76
CA ASN A 41 2.50 -0.36 -25.86
C ASN A 41 3.25 0.96 -26.10
N ASN A 42 4.31 1.23 -25.32
CA ASN A 42 5.13 2.43 -25.43
C ASN A 42 6.58 2.07 -25.80
N SER A 43 7.02 2.48 -26.98
CA SER A 43 8.39 2.24 -27.45
C SER A 43 9.46 2.84 -26.54
N ASP A 44 9.18 3.93 -25.83
CA ASP A 44 10.13 4.61 -24.95
C ASP A 44 10.43 3.83 -23.66
N ASP A 45 9.61 2.82 -23.37
CA ASP A 45 9.85 1.93 -22.23
C ASP A 45 10.83 0.79 -22.55
N ILE A 46 11.10 0.53 -23.85
CA ILE A 46 12.02 -0.52 -24.28
C ILE A 46 13.46 0.01 -24.15
N ASN A 47 14.32 -0.78 -23.52
CA ASN A 47 15.72 -0.40 -23.22
C ASN A 47 15.86 0.87 -22.36
N LYS A 48 14.88 1.19 -21.54
CA LYS A 48 14.92 2.39 -20.71
C LYS A 48 15.97 2.26 -19.60
N ASP A 49 15.77 1.34 -18.66
CA ASP A 49 16.69 1.09 -17.56
C ASP A 49 17.25 -0.34 -17.58
N TYR A 50 16.56 -1.25 -18.26
CA TYR A 50 16.97 -2.63 -18.51
C TYR A 50 16.84 -2.94 -19.98
N SER A 51 17.75 -3.76 -20.51
CA SER A 51 17.67 -4.27 -21.87
C SER A 51 17.00 -5.64 -21.84
N PRO A 52 15.76 -5.77 -22.34
CA PRO A 52 15.11 -7.06 -22.42
C PRO A 52 15.74 -7.92 -23.50
N ASP A 53 15.82 -9.24 -23.27
CA ASP A 53 16.24 -10.21 -24.29
C ASP A 53 15.18 -10.31 -25.40
N HIS A 54 13.90 -10.16 -25.02
CA HIS A 54 12.77 -10.15 -25.95
C HIS A 54 11.82 -9.01 -25.62
N ALA A 55 11.54 -8.15 -26.62
CA ALA A 55 10.60 -7.06 -26.49
C ALA A 55 9.47 -7.18 -27.51
N VAL A 56 8.24 -7.02 -27.05
CA VAL A 56 7.05 -6.99 -27.90
C VAL A 56 6.35 -5.64 -27.70
N LEU A 57 6.28 -4.86 -28.78
CA LEU A 57 5.57 -3.58 -28.80
C LEU A 57 4.14 -3.83 -29.29
N GLY A 58 3.16 -3.66 -28.42
CA GLY A 58 1.77 -3.86 -28.75
C GLY A 58 0.84 -3.69 -27.57
N ASP A 59 -0.45 -3.69 -27.85
CA ASP A 59 -1.49 -3.75 -26.83
C ASP A 59 -1.40 -5.07 -26.05
N VAL A 60 -1.40 -4.99 -24.74
CA VAL A 60 -1.18 -6.16 -23.86
C VAL A 60 -2.25 -7.23 -24.07
N GLN A 61 -3.52 -6.85 -24.25
CA GLN A 61 -4.59 -7.82 -24.45
C GLN A 61 -4.39 -8.58 -25.76
N LEU A 62 -4.16 -7.86 -26.85
CA LEU A 62 -3.99 -8.45 -28.18
C LEU A 62 -2.75 -9.36 -28.23
N VAL A 63 -1.64 -8.91 -27.65
CA VAL A 63 -0.40 -9.71 -27.59
C VAL A 63 -0.61 -10.99 -26.76
N LEU A 64 -1.31 -10.91 -25.63
CA LEU A 64 -1.58 -12.10 -24.80
C LEU A 64 -2.54 -13.07 -25.48
N GLU A 65 -3.54 -12.59 -26.23
CA GLU A 65 -4.45 -13.44 -27.01
C GLU A 65 -3.68 -14.24 -28.08
N GLU A 66 -2.81 -13.59 -28.84
CA GLU A 66 -1.93 -14.25 -29.81
C GLU A 66 -0.94 -15.21 -29.16
N LEU A 67 -0.29 -14.79 -28.08
CA LEU A 67 0.67 -15.62 -27.34
C LEU A 67 0.02 -16.91 -26.83
N ILE A 68 -1.21 -16.83 -26.30
CA ILE A 68 -1.96 -18.01 -25.84
C ILE A 68 -2.23 -18.98 -27.00
N VAL A 69 -2.57 -18.47 -28.18
CA VAL A 69 -2.81 -19.30 -29.38
C VAL A 69 -1.51 -20.02 -29.81
N GLU A 70 -0.41 -19.27 -29.90
CA GLU A 70 0.89 -19.83 -30.33
C GLU A 70 1.43 -20.84 -29.32
N VAL A 71 1.37 -20.56 -28.03
CA VAL A 71 1.82 -21.48 -26.97
C VAL A 71 0.98 -22.77 -27.00
N LYS A 72 -0.35 -22.68 -27.17
CA LYS A 72 -1.20 -23.86 -27.31
C LYS A 72 -0.85 -24.68 -28.55
N ALA A 73 -0.57 -24.01 -29.68
CA ALA A 73 -0.16 -24.69 -30.93
C ALA A 73 1.19 -25.42 -30.76
N LEU A 74 2.16 -24.80 -30.08
CA LEU A 74 3.48 -25.38 -29.83
C LEU A 74 3.44 -26.55 -28.84
N LEU A 75 2.66 -26.42 -27.76
CA LEU A 75 2.56 -27.46 -26.72
C LEU A 75 1.69 -28.65 -27.16
N GLY A 76 0.74 -28.44 -28.07
CA GLY A 76 -0.20 -29.47 -28.51
C GLY A 76 -0.93 -30.11 -27.34
N SER A 77 -0.97 -31.47 -27.34
CA SER A 77 -1.54 -32.24 -26.23
C SER A 77 -0.57 -32.40 -25.02
N SER A 78 0.64 -31.88 -25.14
CA SER A 78 1.70 -31.95 -24.12
C SER A 78 1.62 -30.79 -23.14
N ALA A 79 0.41 -30.31 -22.81
CA ALA A 79 0.22 -29.39 -21.69
C ALA A 79 0.89 -29.95 -20.45
N ARG A 80 1.58 -29.10 -19.68
CA ARG A 80 2.29 -29.47 -18.44
C ARG A 80 1.44 -30.47 -17.64
N ASN A 81 1.84 -31.74 -17.65
CA ASN A 81 1.17 -32.80 -16.89
C ASN A 81 1.57 -32.80 -15.40
N GLU A 82 2.53 -31.98 -15.02
CA GLU A 82 2.92 -31.81 -13.61
C GLU A 82 2.46 -30.46 -13.14
N SER A 83 1.41 -30.45 -12.35
CA SER A 83 1.05 -29.30 -11.54
C SER A 83 2.14 -29.11 -10.48
N TYR A 84 3.18 -28.33 -10.79
CA TYR A 84 3.98 -27.77 -9.72
C TYR A 84 3.00 -26.99 -8.82
N LYS A 85 2.91 -27.39 -7.57
CA LYS A 85 1.98 -26.80 -6.62
C LYS A 85 2.51 -25.46 -6.10
N PHE A 86 2.55 -24.47 -7.00
CA PHE A 86 2.93 -23.09 -6.63
C PHE A 86 2.07 -22.57 -5.50
N GLU A 87 0.82 -23.00 -5.42
CA GLU A 87 -0.12 -22.60 -4.38
C GLU A 87 0.38 -23.02 -3.00
N ASP A 88 0.87 -24.24 -2.85
CA ASP A 88 1.42 -24.76 -1.58
C ASP A 88 2.70 -24.00 -1.20
N GLU A 89 3.57 -23.70 -2.16
CA GLU A 89 4.80 -22.93 -1.92
C GLU A 89 4.48 -21.48 -1.55
N ILE A 90 3.57 -20.83 -2.28
CA ILE A 90 3.13 -19.46 -1.97
C ILE A 90 2.53 -19.41 -0.55
N ALA A 91 1.70 -20.40 -0.21
CA ALA A 91 1.10 -20.49 1.12
C ALA A 91 2.16 -20.62 2.22
N SER A 92 3.15 -21.51 2.01
CA SER A 92 4.25 -21.72 2.97
C SER A 92 5.11 -20.46 3.16
N VAL A 93 5.53 -19.82 2.06
CA VAL A 93 6.36 -18.62 2.10
C VAL A 93 5.59 -17.45 2.77
N LYS A 94 4.29 -17.36 2.51
CA LYS A 94 3.43 -16.36 3.14
C LYS A 94 3.23 -16.64 4.64
N GLU A 95 3.07 -17.91 5.03
CA GLU A 95 2.95 -18.32 6.43
C GLU A 95 4.20 -17.96 7.22
N ASP A 96 5.38 -18.29 6.69
CA ASP A 96 6.67 -17.96 7.33
C ASP A 96 6.86 -16.45 7.47
N TRP A 97 6.51 -15.69 6.45
CA TRP A 97 6.51 -14.23 6.50
C TRP A 97 5.60 -13.68 7.60
N PHE A 98 4.35 -14.12 7.66
CA PHE A 98 3.42 -13.67 8.69
C PHE A 98 3.87 -14.10 10.10
N LYS A 99 4.46 -15.29 10.24
CA LYS A 99 5.01 -15.77 11.51
C LYS A 99 6.12 -14.85 12.03
N GLU A 100 7.01 -14.40 11.15
CA GLU A 100 8.06 -13.45 11.47
C GLU A 100 7.50 -12.10 11.91
N TRP A 101 6.49 -11.58 11.19
CA TRP A 101 5.93 -10.25 11.43
C TRP A 101 4.81 -10.22 12.47
N MET A 102 4.30 -11.34 12.91
CA MET A 102 3.21 -11.42 13.88
C MET A 102 3.50 -10.68 15.20
N PRO A 103 4.73 -10.69 15.77
CA PRO A 103 5.04 -9.89 16.95
C PRO A 103 4.84 -8.39 16.75
N HIS A 104 5.12 -7.85 15.57
CA HIS A 104 4.88 -6.44 15.24
C HIS A 104 3.40 -6.15 15.00
N LEU A 105 2.72 -7.06 14.26
CA LEU A 105 1.30 -6.95 13.94
C LEU A 105 0.40 -7.03 15.17
N LYS A 106 0.79 -7.76 16.19
CA LYS A 106 0.05 -7.93 17.46
C LYS A 106 0.70 -7.23 18.65
N SER A 107 1.59 -6.27 18.40
CA SER A 107 2.28 -5.55 19.46
C SER A 107 1.30 -4.79 20.36
N ASP A 108 1.49 -4.92 21.67
CA ASP A 108 0.76 -4.17 22.71
C ASP A 108 1.56 -2.96 23.23
N GLU A 109 2.60 -2.54 22.50
CA GLU A 109 3.44 -1.40 22.85
C GLU A 109 2.67 -0.07 22.83
N THR A 110 3.09 0.84 23.68
CA THR A 110 2.64 2.24 23.71
C THR A 110 3.86 3.17 23.69
N PRO A 111 3.95 4.13 22.74
CA PRO A 111 3.00 4.44 21.67
C PRO A 111 2.78 3.27 20.71
N ILE A 112 1.61 3.23 20.06
CA ILE A 112 1.12 2.08 19.32
C ILE A 112 2.02 1.77 18.11
N SER A 113 2.32 0.49 17.86
CA SER A 113 2.95 0.07 16.61
C SER A 113 2.04 0.36 15.41
N PRO A 114 2.51 1.00 14.33
CA PRO A 114 1.71 1.20 13.12
C PRO A 114 1.27 -0.14 12.50
N TYR A 115 2.03 -1.22 12.69
CA TYR A 115 1.64 -2.55 12.23
C TYR A 115 0.43 -3.10 13.00
N ARG A 116 0.27 -2.75 14.28
CA ARG A 116 -0.95 -3.08 15.03
C ARG A 116 -2.17 -2.41 14.42
N VAL A 117 -2.07 -1.18 13.99
CA VAL A 117 -3.17 -0.47 13.32
C VAL A 117 -3.55 -1.15 12.01
N ILE A 118 -2.56 -1.55 11.21
CA ILE A 118 -2.76 -2.28 9.96
C ILE A 118 -3.41 -3.65 10.23
N TRP A 119 -2.95 -4.36 11.26
CA TRP A 119 -3.56 -5.63 11.66
C TRP A 119 -5.02 -5.46 12.04
N GLU A 120 -5.33 -4.50 12.90
CA GLU A 120 -6.70 -4.24 13.33
C GLU A 120 -7.59 -3.78 12.17
N LEU A 121 -7.07 -3.01 11.23
CA LEU A 121 -7.78 -2.67 9.98
C LEU A 121 -8.16 -3.93 9.21
N MET A 122 -7.22 -4.85 9.01
CA MET A 122 -7.47 -6.11 8.28
C MET A 122 -8.45 -7.04 9.01
N GLN A 123 -8.43 -7.06 10.35
CA GLN A 123 -9.31 -7.93 11.13
C GLN A 123 -10.74 -7.38 11.26
N ASN A 124 -10.91 -6.06 11.20
CA ASN A 124 -12.17 -5.39 11.46
C ASN A 124 -12.84 -4.82 10.19
N THR A 125 -12.30 -5.12 9.02
CA THR A 125 -12.93 -4.76 7.73
C THR A 125 -13.07 -5.99 6.82
N ASN A 126 -14.11 -5.99 5.99
CA ASN A 126 -14.25 -6.98 4.94
C ASN A 126 -13.54 -6.48 3.67
N PRO A 127 -12.45 -7.11 3.20
CA PRO A 127 -11.71 -6.62 2.04
C PRO A 127 -12.52 -6.63 0.73
N ALA A 128 -13.61 -7.42 0.66
CA ALA A 128 -14.52 -7.40 -0.48
C ALA A 128 -15.42 -6.15 -0.53
N GLU A 129 -15.64 -5.51 0.63
CA GLU A 129 -16.51 -4.34 0.81
C GLU A 129 -15.70 -3.07 1.11
N THR A 130 -14.38 -3.15 1.09
CA THR A 130 -13.50 -2.04 1.48
C THR A 130 -12.56 -1.68 0.33
N ILE A 131 -12.37 -0.38 0.13
CA ILE A 131 -11.32 0.15 -0.75
C ILE A 131 -10.33 0.87 0.14
N VAL A 132 -9.07 0.45 0.11
CA VAL A 132 -8.01 1.08 0.90
C VAL A 132 -7.10 1.90 0.02
N THR A 133 -6.81 3.12 0.46
CA THR A 133 -5.77 3.97 -0.09
C THR A 133 -4.70 4.23 0.97
N HIS A 134 -3.50 4.52 0.56
CA HIS A 134 -2.42 4.87 1.47
C HIS A 134 -1.68 6.12 0.99
N ASP A 135 -1.16 6.88 1.94
CA ASP A 135 -0.29 8.01 1.64
C ASP A 135 1.18 7.58 1.44
N SER A 136 1.99 8.52 1.01
CA SER A 136 3.42 8.33 0.78
C SER A 136 4.19 8.14 2.10
N GLY A 137 5.39 7.59 2.00
CA GLY A 137 6.27 7.35 3.14
C GLY A 137 5.89 6.13 3.95
N SER A 138 6.00 6.21 5.27
CA SER A 138 5.81 5.07 6.17
C SER A 138 4.46 4.36 6.02
N PRO A 139 3.31 5.03 5.89
CA PRO A 139 2.03 4.34 5.68
C PRO A 139 2.03 3.39 4.48
N ARG A 140 2.62 3.82 3.33
CA ARG A 140 2.79 2.98 2.15
C ARG A 140 3.62 1.75 2.44
N ASP A 141 4.82 1.98 2.98
CA ASP A 141 5.82 0.92 3.14
C ASP A 141 5.40 -0.12 4.17
N GLN A 142 4.56 0.29 5.12
CA GLN A 142 4.04 -0.55 6.18
C GLN A 142 2.81 -1.36 5.76
N ILE A 143 1.88 -0.81 4.97
CA ILE A 143 0.63 -1.52 4.63
C ILE A 143 0.76 -2.45 3.42
N ILE A 144 1.50 -2.06 2.38
CA ILE A 144 1.62 -2.83 1.12
C ILE A 144 1.98 -4.30 1.34
N PRO A 145 2.92 -4.65 2.24
CA PRO A 145 3.33 -6.04 2.44
C PRO A 145 2.28 -6.93 3.10
N PHE A 146 1.26 -6.37 3.74
CA PHE A 146 0.32 -7.11 4.59
C PHE A 146 -1.12 -7.08 4.10
N TYR A 147 -1.56 -5.96 3.51
CA TYR A 147 -2.96 -5.82 3.13
C TYR A 147 -3.32 -6.76 1.96
N ASN A 148 -4.34 -7.57 2.16
CA ASN A 148 -4.81 -8.54 1.18
C ASN A 148 -6.05 -8.00 0.45
N SER A 149 -5.85 -7.38 -0.71
CA SER A 149 -6.93 -6.97 -1.60
C SER A 149 -7.49 -8.17 -2.37
N VAL A 150 -8.80 -8.36 -2.35
CA VAL A 150 -9.47 -9.52 -2.99
C VAL A 150 -10.25 -9.13 -4.25
N ASN A 151 -10.46 -7.83 -4.48
CA ASN A 151 -11.18 -7.33 -5.65
C ASN A 151 -10.29 -6.40 -6.49
N PRO A 152 -10.49 -6.33 -7.80
CA PRO A 152 -9.92 -5.26 -8.61
C PRO A 152 -10.27 -3.89 -8.00
N ASN A 153 -9.29 -2.99 -7.95
CA ASN A 153 -9.40 -1.65 -7.35
C ASN A 153 -9.75 -1.63 -5.85
N GLY A 154 -9.64 -2.76 -5.13
CA GLY A 154 -9.80 -2.81 -3.67
C GLY A 154 -8.64 -2.19 -2.88
N PHE A 155 -7.49 -1.99 -3.53
CA PHE A 155 -6.32 -1.30 -2.99
C PHE A 155 -5.77 -0.35 -4.05
N ILE A 156 -5.84 0.95 -3.79
CA ILE A 156 -5.52 1.98 -4.78
C ILE A 156 -4.36 2.82 -4.28
N ALA A 157 -3.33 2.92 -5.11
CA ALA A 157 -2.13 3.70 -4.86
C ALA A 157 -1.87 4.72 -5.99
N TRP A 158 -0.97 5.64 -5.76
CA TRP A 158 -0.62 6.72 -6.67
C TRP A 158 0.47 6.37 -7.72
N GLY A 159 0.73 5.11 -7.95
CA GLY A 159 1.68 4.65 -8.96
C GLY A 159 3.13 5.07 -8.66
N LYS A 160 3.77 5.78 -9.57
CA LYS A 160 5.20 6.20 -9.47
C LYS A 160 5.41 7.51 -8.71
N SER A 161 4.38 8.24 -8.33
CA SER A 161 4.50 9.47 -7.54
C SER A 161 4.84 9.17 -6.08
N THR A 162 5.52 10.07 -5.41
CA THR A 162 5.82 9.98 -3.96
C THR A 162 5.23 11.16 -3.20
N GLN A 163 4.19 11.75 -3.74
CA GLN A 163 3.57 12.95 -3.20
C GLN A 163 2.81 12.64 -1.90
N LEU A 164 3.04 13.45 -0.88
CA LEU A 164 2.27 13.43 0.36
C LEU A 164 0.91 14.09 0.16
N GLY A 165 -0.10 13.63 0.91
CA GLY A 165 -1.45 14.18 0.88
C GLY A 165 -2.34 13.67 -0.25
N TYR A 166 -1.81 12.89 -1.17
CA TYR A 166 -2.56 12.38 -2.32
C TYR A 166 -3.72 11.45 -1.92
N SER A 167 -3.53 10.70 -0.86
CA SER A 167 -4.39 9.57 -0.49
C SER A 167 -5.80 9.98 -0.05
N LEU A 168 -5.97 11.15 0.57
CA LEU A 168 -7.29 11.62 1.01
C LEU A 168 -8.22 11.90 -0.19
N GLY A 169 -7.77 12.68 -1.16
CA GLY A 169 -8.53 12.93 -2.38
C GLY A 169 -8.83 11.65 -3.16
N LEU A 170 -7.88 10.69 -3.17
CA LEU A 170 -8.08 9.40 -3.81
C LEU A 170 -9.17 8.57 -3.09
N ALA A 171 -9.18 8.55 -1.76
CA ALA A 171 -10.21 7.87 -0.97
C ALA A 171 -11.60 8.51 -1.16
N MET A 172 -11.67 9.83 -1.20
CA MET A 172 -12.92 10.55 -1.51
C MET A 172 -13.44 10.18 -2.90
N GLY A 173 -12.56 10.15 -3.92
CA GLY A 173 -12.90 9.72 -5.27
C GLY A 173 -13.37 8.25 -5.32
N ALA A 174 -12.72 7.37 -4.57
CA ALA A 174 -13.12 5.96 -4.45
C ALA A 174 -14.51 5.80 -3.81
N SER A 175 -14.79 6.55 -2.74
CA SER A 175 -16.11 6.59 -2.10
C SER A 175 -17.22 7.04 -3.07
N MET A 176 -16.94 8.05 -3.88
CA MET A 176 -17.89 8.53 -4.90
C MET A 176 -18.12 7.52 -6.03
N ALA A 177 -17.06 6.81 -6.44
CA ALA A 177 -17.13 5.82 -7.52
C ALA A 177 -17.82 4.52 -7.10
N GLU A 178 -17.67 4.12 -5.84
CA GLU A 178 -18.17 2.88 -5.26
C GLU A 178 -18.92 3.15 -3.94
N PRO A 179 -20.09 3.78 -3.99
CA PRO A 179 -20.81 4.27 -2.79
C PRO A 179 -21.30 3.16 -1.85
N ASN A 180 -21.25 1.91 -2.29
CA ASN A 180 -21.63 0.74 -1.48
C ASN A 180 -20.44 0.12 -0.73
N LYS A 181 -19.23 0.67 -0.90
CA LYS A 181 -18.01 0.21 -0.24
C LYS A 181 -17.51 1.23 0.76
N VAL A 182 -16.80 0.77 1.77
CA VAL A 182 -16.12 1.64 2.74
C VAL A 182 -14.78 2.07 2.15
N ALA A 183 -14.63 3.35 1.88
CA ALA A 183 -13.34 3.91 1.48
C ALA A 183 -12.51 4.26 2.72
N VAL A 184 -11.31 3.70 2.81
CA VAL A 184 -10.36 3.91 3.92
C VAL A 184 -9.09 4.54 3.39
N ASN A 185 -8.70 5.64 4.01
CA ASN A 185 -7.44 6.34 3.77
C ASN A 185 -6.48 6.11 4.94
N LEU A 186 -5.31 5.55 4.71
CA LEU A 186 -4.23 5.44 5.69
C LEU A 186 -3.17 6.50 5.41
N ILE A 187 -3.00 7.45 6.31
CA ILE A 187 -2.15 8.63 6.12
C ILE A 187 -1.29 8.88 7.35
N GLY A 188 -0.09 9.44 7.16
CA GLY A 188 0.71 9.96 8.26
C GLY A 188 0.30 11.38 8.65
N ASP A 189 0.72 11.80 9.83
CA ASP A 189 0.49 13.14 10.39
C ASP A 189 0.97 14.28 9.45
N TYR A 190 2.14 14.15 8.85
CA TYR A 190 2.63 15.12 7.86
C TYR A 190 1.77 15.19 6.60
N GLY A 191 1.35 14.04 6.08
CA GLY A 191 0.44 14.00 4.93
C GLY A 191 -0.90 14.64 5.26
N PHE A 192 -1.48 14.32 6.42
CA PHE A 192 -2.72 14.93 6.89
C PHE A 192 -2.56 16.44 7.12
N GLY A 193 -1.44 16.87 7.69
CA GLY A 193 -1.14 18.30 7.86
C GLY A 193 -1.14 19.12 6.55
N MET A 194 -0.92 18.46 5.41
CA MET A 194 -0.94 19.12 4.09
C MET A 194 -2.35 19.23 3.49
N VAL A 195 -3.23 18.25 3.74
CA VAL A 195 -4.52 18.12 3.05
C VAL A 195 -5.72 17.92 3.98
N GLY A 196 -5.50 17.87 5.28
CA GLY A 196 -6.57 17.56 6.25
C GLY A 196 -7.76 18.52 6.21
N LEU A 197 -7.59 19.74 5.69
CA LEU A 197 -8.70 20.67 5.49
C LEU A 197 -9.71 20.20 4.43
N ASP A 198 -9.34 19.27 3.54
CA ASP A 198 -10.26 18.66 2.57
C ASP A 198 -11.32 17.76 3.25
N ILE A 199 -11.16 17.44 4.54
CA ILE A 199 -12.21 16.82 5.36
C ILE A 199 -13.48 17.70 5.39
N GLU A 200 -13.33 19.06 5.38
CA GLU A 200 -14.47 19.95 5.26
C GLU A 200 -15.26 19.69 3.97
N THR A 201 -14.56 19.51 2.86
CA THR A 201 -15.18 19.16 1.58
C THR A 201 -15.90 17.81 1.65
N ALA A 202 -15.29 16.80 2.26
CA ALA A 202 -15.92 15.50 2.43
C ALA A 202 -17.20 15.58 3.27
N VAL A 203 -17.19 16.35 4.35
CA VAL A 203 -18.35 16.58 5.22
C VAL A 203 -19.46 17.34 4.49
N ARG A 204 -19.12 18.48 3.88
CA ARG A 204 -20.08 19.34 3.17
C ARG A 204 -20.74 18.64 1.99
N GLU A 205 -19.96 17.89 1.20
CA GLU A 205 -20.45 17.16 0.02
C GLU A 205 -20.99 15.75 0.36
N LYS A 206 -21.00 15.38 1.65
CA LYS A 206 -21.48 14.07 2.14
C LYS A 206 -20.77 12.89 1.45
N ILE A 207 -19.45 12.97 1.38
CA ILE A 207 -18.59 11.91 0.87
C ILE A 207 -18.11 11.07 2.05
N PRO A 208 -18.69 9.89 2.34
CA PRO A 208 -18.33 9.10 3.50
C PRO A 208 -16.97 8.44 3.29
N VAL A 209 -15.99 8.80 4.11
CA VAL A 209 -14.62 8.28 4.06
C VAL A 209 -14.07 8.12 5.48
N LEU A 210 -13.38 7.01 5.73
CA LEU A 210 -12.60 6.82 6.95
C LEU A 210 -11.15 7.24 6.69
N THR A 211 -10.66 8.23 7.41
CA THR A 211 -9.23 8.58 7.41
C THR A 211 -8.59 8.12 8.72
N ILE A 212 -7.63 7.21 8.63
CA ILE A 212 -6.81 6.74 9.75
C ILE A 212 -5.46 7.46 9.69
N ILE A 213 -5.16 8.24 10.72
CA ILE A 213 -3.93 9.00 10.84
C ILE A 213 -2.97 8.23 11.73
N LEU A 214 -1.83 7.81 11.17
CA LEU A 214 -0.71 7.28 11.95
C LEU A 214 0.12 8.47 12.46
N ASN A 215 -0.20 8.95 13.66
CA ASN A 215 0.48 10.10 14.25
C ASN A 215 1.66 9.64 15.12
N ASN A 216 2.86 9.69 14.57
CA ASN A 216 4.10 9.49 15.30
C ASN A 216 4.85 10.80 15.60
N SER A 217 4.24 11.93 15.28
CA SER A 217 4.78 13.29 15.44
C SER A 217 6.14 13.49 14.72
N ALA A 218 6.42 12.72 13.66
CA ALA A 218 7.70 12.76 12.99
C ALA A 218 7.61 12.47 11.48
N MET A 219 8.47 13.09 10.70
CA MET A 219 8.65 12.77 9.28
C MET A 219 9.47 11.47 9.16
N GLY A 220 8.79 10.34 9.03
CA GLY A 220 9.27 8.98 9.31
C GLY A 220 10.63 8.57 8.74
N ILE A 221 10.92 8.82 7.45
CA ILE A 221 12.21 8.40 6.84
C ILE A 221 13.36 9.40 7.06
N TYR A 222 13.05 10.63 7.47
CA TYR A 222 14.05 11.68 7.65
C TYR A 222 14.62 11.70 9.08
N ARG A 223 15.07 10.54 9.55
CA ARG A 223 15.61 10.38 10.90
C ARG A 223 16.92 11.17 11.07
N PRO A 224 17.19 11.67 12.28
CA PRO A 224 18.42 12.45 12.57
C PRO A 224 19.71 11.76 12.17
N HIS A 225 19.80 10.43 12.34
CA HIS A 225 21.01 9.68 11.97
C HIS A 225 21.18 9.48 10.45
N ASN A 226 20.07 9.48 9.67
CA ASN A 226 20.14 9.37 8.21
C ASN A 226 20.34 10.73 7.55
N PHE A 227 19.76 11.79 8.13
CA PHE A 227 19.75 13.13 7.58
C PHE A 227 20.06 14.18 8.67
N PRO A 228 21.27 14.14 9.30
CA PRO A 228 21.58 15.00 10.44
C PRO A 228 21.47 16.49 10.12
N THR A 229 21.99 16.91 8.99
CA THR A 229 21.96 18.32 8.55
C THR A 229 20.53 18.82 8.28
N ALA A 230 19.70 18.01 7.63
CA ALA A 230 18.31 18.38 7.38
C ALA A 230 17.52 18.48 8.69
N ASN A 231 17.79 17.59 9.62
CA ASN A 231 17.14 17.61 10.94
C ASN A 231 17.55 18.83 11.77
N GLU A 232 18.86 19.18 11.73
CA GLU A 232 19.39 20.36 12.42
C GLU A 232 18.83 21.67 11.85
N LEU A 233 18.81 21.79 10.52
CA LEU A 233 18.43 23.05 9.85
C LEU A 233 16.93 23.25 9.72
N TYR A 234 16.16 22.18 9.55
CA TYR A 234 14.74 22.26 9.18
C TYR A 234 13.80 21.62 10.19
N GLY A 235 14.32 21.03 11.25
CA GLY A 235 13.49 20.44 12.30
C GLY A 235 12.49 19.38 11.76
N THR A 236 12.98 18.44 10.96
CA THR A 236 12.13 17.42 10.32
C THR A 236 11.43 16.48 11.30
N LYS A 237 11.61 16.72 12.60
CA LYS A 237 11.20 15.83 13.66
C LYS A 237 10.10 16.50 14.46
N TYR A 238 9.13 16.74 14.54
CA TYR A 238 8.05 17.16 15.47
C TYR A 238 6.93 17.92 14.79
N THR A 239 5.82 17.20 14.56
CA THR A 239 4.51 17.82 14.49
C THR A 239 3.94 17.91 15.92
N THR A 240 3.11 18.91 16.18
CA THR A 240 2.43 19.10 17.47
C THR A 240 0.92 19.20 17.28
N GLY A 241 0.41 18.74 16.13
CA GLY A 241 -1.00 18.86 15.77
C GLY A 241 -1.87 17.86 16.55
N ASP A 242 -3.04 18.32 16.97
CA ASP A 242 -4.16 17.49 17.40
C ASP A 242 -5.13 17.40 16.23
N TYR A 243 -4.94 16.39 15.41
CA TYR A 243 -5.63 16.29 14.12
C TYR A 243 -7.08 15.85 14.27
N ALA A 244 -7.40 15.09 15.31
CA ALA A 244 -8.78 14.74 15.63
C ALA A 244 -9.60 15.98 15.99
N LYS A 245 -9.04 16.92 16.76
CA LYS A 245 -9.73 18.19 17.05
C LYS A 245 -9.90 19.08 15.82
N ILE A 246 -8.95 19.06 14.90
CA ILE A 246 -9.12 19.75 13.60
C ILE A 246 -10.28 19.12 12.84
N ALA A 247 -10.34 17.80 12.76
CA ALA A 247 -11.41 17.06 12.08
C ALA A 247 -12.78 17.32 12.74
N ASP A 248 -12.86 17.39 14.07
CA ASP A 248 -14.05 17.79 14.82
C ASP A 248 -14.55 19.18 14.43
N ALA A 249 -13.64 20.16 14.40
CA ALA A 249 -13.96 21.52 13.99
C ALA A 249 -14.44 21.63 12.53
N LEU A 250 -14.09 20.67 11.68
CA LEU A 250 -14.56 20.55 10.29
C LEU A 250 -15.87 19.75 10.17
N GLY A 251 -16.39 19.22 11.27
CA GLY A 251 -17.70 18.55 11.35
C GLY A 251 -17.70 17.05 11.07
N SER A 252 -16.54 16.41 11.04
CA SER A 252 -16.46 14.94 10.93
C SER A 252 -16.62 14.24 12.28
N TYR A 253 -17.06 12.98 12.27
CA TYR A 253 -16.85 12.11 13.41
C TYR A 253 -15.36 11.90 13.64
N ASN A 254 -14.92 11.89 14.88
CA ASN A 254 -13.51 11.72 15.17
C ASN A 254 -13.26 10.97 16.48
N GLU A 255 -12.13 10.26 16.53
CA GLU A 255 -11.61 9.62 17.74
C GLU A 255 -10.09 9.71 17.78
N VAL A 256 -9.53 9.70 19.01
CA VAL A 256 -8.10 9.56 19.28
C VAL A 256 -7.90 8.26 20.03
N VAL A 257 -6.90 7.46 19.61
CA VAL A 257 -6.55 6.20 20.26
C VAL A 257 -5.06 6.17 20.59
N ASP A 258 -4.73 5.92 21.84
CA ASP A 258 -3.36 5.75 22.35
C ASP A 258 -3.14 4.38 23.05
N ASN A 259 -4.20 3.57 23.14
CA ASN A 259 -4.18 2.22 23.69
C ASN A 259 -4.35 1.18 22.56
N PRO A 260 -3.37 0.26 22.33
CA PRO A 260 -3.43 -0.72 21.27
C PRO A 260 -4.67 -1.63 21.31
N ASN A 261 -5.22 -1.88 22.51
CA ASN A 261 -6.40 -2.73 22.67
C ASN A 261 -7.72 -2.06 22.28
N GLU A 262 -7.72 -0.77 22.02
CA GLU A 262 -8.89 0.00 21.62
C GLU A 262 -8.95 0.24 20.09
N VAL A 263 -7.84 0.02 19.37
CA VAL A 263 -7.73 0.33 17.94
C VAL A 263 -8.82 -0.39 17.12
N GLY A 264 -9.02 -1.69 17.33
CA GLY A 264 -10.01 -2.46 16.58
C GLY A 264 -11.44 -1.96 16.81
N ALA A 265 -11.79 -1.68 18.07
CA ALA A 265 -13.12 -1.15 18.39
C ALA A 265 -13.34 0.26 17.83
N ALA A 266 -12.31 1.12 17.82
CA ALA A 266 -12.38 2.45 17.22
C ALA A 266 -12.55 2.37 15.70
N ILE A 267 -11.81 1.48 15.02
CA ILE A 267 -11.99 1.24 13.58
C ILE A 267 -13.43 0.83 13.27
N LEU A 268 -14.02 -0.09 14.05
CA LEU A 268 -15.41 -0.51 13.84
C LEU A 268 -16.40 0.64 13.97
N ARG A 269 -16.27 1.49 15.01
CA ARG A 269 -17.13 2.68 15.17
C ARG A 269 -16.99 3.66 14.01
N CYS A 270 -15.78 3.87 13.52
CA CYS A 270 -15.53 4.71 12.36
C CYS A 270 -16.13 4.10 11.08
N VAL A 271 -15.99 2.79 10.88
CA VAL A 271 -16.60 2.07 9.74
C VAL A 271 -18.11 2.17 9.77
N ASP A 272 -18.75 2.01 10.94
CA ASP A 272 -20.20 2.16 11.11
C ASP A 272 -20.65 3.59 10.79
N THR A 273 -19.86 4.57 11.19
CA THR A 273 -20.09 6.00 10.84
C THR A 273 -20.06 6.23 9.34
N VAL A 274 -19.06 5.66 8.64
CA VAL A 274 -18.95 5.75 7.17
C VAL A 274 -20.10 5.03 6.48
N LYS A 275 -20.50 3.85 6.95
CA LYS A 275 -21.68 3.12 6.45
C LYS A 275 -22.98 3.87 6.67
N ALA A 276 -23.04 4.72 7.69
CA ALA A 276 -24.17 5.63 7.93
C ALA A 276 -24.14 6.90 7.05
N GLY A 277 -23.16 7.03 6.15
CA GLY A 277 -23.04 8.14 5.20
C GLY A 277 -22.29 9.36 5.72
N ASN A 278 -21.49 9.21 6.79
CA ASN A 278 -20.73 10.31 7.39
C ASN A 278 -19.22 10.09 7.24
N THR A 279 -18.47 11.19 7.23
CA THR A 279 -17.00 11.18 7.24
C THR A 279 -16.47 10.91 8.65
N ALA A 280 -15.45 10.06 8.78
CA ALA A 280 -14.80 9.74 10.04
C ALA A 280 -13.29 9.92 9.97
N VAL A 281 -12.70 10.41 11.05
CA VAL A 281 -11.25 10.53 11.24
C VAL A 281 -10.84 9.82 12.53
N LEU A 282 -9.92 8.88 12.41
CA LEU A 282 -9.33 8.15 13.52
C LEU A 282 -7.86 8.53 13.64
N GLU A 283 -7.50 9.25 14.68
CA GLU A 283 -6.10 9.55 14.99
C GLU A 283 -5.54 8.51 15.95
N VAL A 284 -4.53 7.77 15.49
CA VAL A 284 -3.85 6.76 16.31
C VAL A 284 -2.45 7.25 16.67
N MET A 285 -2.18 7.34 17.97
CA MET A 285 -0.89 7.76 18.50
C MET A 285 0.13 6.64 18.37
N THR A 286 0.94 6.71 17.30
CA THR A 286 1.89 5.66 16.94
C THR A 286 3.32 6.02 17.33
N LYS A 287 4.16 4.99 17.47
CA LYS A 287 5.62 5.18 17.57
C LYS A 287 6.25 5.39 16.20
N GLU A 288 7.44 5.99 16.16
CA GLU A 288 8.34 5.82 15.03
C GLU A 288 8.74 4.34 14.93
N GLU A 289 8.43 3.68 13.83
CA GLU A 289 8.75 2.26 13.65
C GLU A 289 9.98 2.10 12.75
N PRO A 290 11.11 1.61 13.29
CA PRO A 290 12.32 1.39 12.51
C PRO A 290 12.28 0.14 11.64
N ALA A 291 11.49 -0.86 12.03
CA ALA A 291 11.37 -2.08 11.25
C ALA A 291 10.60 -1.82 9.97
N MET A 292 11.18 -2.17 8.85
CA MET A 292 10.56 -2.05 7.53
C MET A 292 10.49 -3.42 6.86
N PRO A 293 9.32 -3.83 6.35
CA PRO A 293 9.12 -5.16 5.79
C PRO A 293 9.61 -5.30 4.34
N HIS A 294 10.51 -4.43 3.92
CA HIS A 294 11.17 -4.49 2.63
C HIS A 294 12.67 -4.26 2.82
N ARG A 295 13.48 -4.88 1.95
CA ARG A 295 14.91 -4.61 1.93
C ARG A 295 15.12 -3.18 1.45
N MET A 296 15.78 -2.37 2.25
CA MET A 296 16.38 -1.12 1.76
C MET A 296 17.74 -1.46 1.15
N PHE A 297 17.90 -1.18 -0.15
CA PHE A 297 19.14 -1.38 -0.90
C PHE A 297 20.01 -0.15 -0.80
#